data_6a3d43008fc5f0b25fc4ec11fa87a2ca
#
_entry.id   6a3d43008fc5f0b25fc4ec11fa87a2ca
#
_cell.length_a   1.000
_cell.length_b   1.000
_cell.length_c   1.000
_cell.angle_alpha   90.00
_cell.angle_beta   90.00
_cell.angle_gamma   90.00
#
_symmetry.space_group_name_H-M   'P 1'
#
loop_
_entity.id
_entity.type
_entity.pdbx_description
1 polymer ?
#
loop_
_entity_poly.entity_id
_entity_poly.type
_entity_poly.pdbx_seq_one_letter_code
_entity_poly.pdbx_strand_id
1 'polypeptide(L)' 'MINLVAPINTLGYGVASYNILRELVKRDDNVVLYTIGQPEFTDDVVIGAMKNQHNA' A
#
# COMPACT_ATOMS: atom_id res chain seq x y z
N MET A 1 -4.24 -10.59 8.64
CA MET A 1 -3.84 -9.19 8.41
C MET A 1 -2.41 -9.13 7.90
N ILE A 2 -2.18 -8.38 6.86
CA ILE A 2 -0.85 -8.20 6.28
C ILE A 2 -0.46 -6.74 6.45
N ASN A 3 0.69 -6.49 7.07
CA ASN A 3 1.24 -5.14 7.20
C ASN A 3 2.35 -4.96 6.16
N LEU A 4 2.18 -3.99 5.29
CA LEU A 4 3.17 -3.67 4.27
C LEU A 4 3.76 -2.30 4.59
N VAL A 5 5.09 -2.24 4.73
CA VAL A 5 5.81 -0.98 4.91
C VAL A 5 6.61 -0.75 3.62
N ALA A 6 6.27 0.28 2.87
CA ALA A 6 6.88 0.47 1.56
C ALA A 6 6.70 1.90 1.07
N PRO A 7 7.62 2.40 0.22
CA PRO A 7 7.42 3.68 -0.45
C PRO A 7 6.40 3.53 -1.58
N ILE A 8 5.61 4.56 -1.81
CA ILE A 8 4.67 4.63 -2.94
C ILE A 8 5.06 5.85 -3.76
N ASN A 9 5.82 5.61 -4.82
CA ASN A 9 6.32 6.69 -5.67
C ASN A 9 6.58 6.17 -7.09
N THR A 10 7.04 7.06 -7.96
CA THR A 10 7.27 6.73 -9.37
C THR A 10 8.67 6.18 -9.64
N LEU A 11 9.50 6.05 -8.62
CA LEU A 11 10.79 5.39 -8.75
C LEU A 11 10.59 3.87 -8.86
N GLY A 12 11.57 3.17 -9.42
CA GLY A 12 11.43 1.75 -9.73
C GLY A 12 10.96 0.90 -8.56
N TYR A 13 11.58 1.03 -7.40
CA TYR A 13 11.15 0.24 -6.23
C TYR A 13 9.81 0.69 -5.66
N GLY A 14 9.44 1.95 -5.85
CA GLY A 14 8.12 2.42 -5.44
C GLY A 14 7.02 1.86 -6.32
N VAL A 15 7.27 1.74 -7.62
CA VAL A 15 6.34 1.10 -8.56
C VAL A 15 6.23 -0.39 -8.24
N ALA A 16 7.35 -1.05 -7.94
CA ALA A 16 7.33 -2.45 -7.56
C ALA A 16 6.53 -2.67 -6.27
N SER A 17 6.70 -1.78 -5.29
CA SER A 17 5.95 -1.84 -4.04
C SER A 17 4.44 -1.70 -4.29
N TYR A 18 4.06 -0.79 -5.17
CA TYR A 18 2.66 -0.60 -5.52
C TYR A 18 2.08 -1.85 -6.18
N ASN A 19 2.83 -2.49 -7.07
CA ASN A 19 2.38 -3.71 -7.72
C ASN A 19 2.22 -4.85 -6.72
N ILE A 20 3.12 -4.95 -5.75
CA ILE A 20 3.00 -5.92 -4.65
C ILE A 20 1.74 -5.64 -3.84
N LEU A 21 1.49 -4.38 -3.51
CA LEU A 21 0.29 -4.00 -2.75
C LEU A 21 -0.97 -4.42 -3.49
N ARG A 22 -1.05 -4.17 -4.79
CA ARG A 22 -2.22 -4.54 -5.57
C ARG A 22 -2.47 -6.04 -5.55
N GLU A 23 -1.41 -6.84 -5.67
CA GLU A 23 -1.55 -8.29 -5.62
C GLU A 23 -1.99 -8.78 -4.24
N LEU A 24 -1.46 -8.18 -3.18
CA LEU A 24 -1.86 -8.54 -1.82
C LEU A 24 -3.32 -8.21 -1.57
N VAL A 25 -3.79 -7.04 -2.02
CA VAL A 25 -5.18 -6.62 -1.84
C VAL A 25 -6.14 -7.54 -2.58
N LYS A 26 -5.75 -8.08 -3.72
CA LYS A 26 -6.56 -9.05 -4.45
C LYS A 26 -6.76 -10.35 -3.66
N ARG A 27 -5.80 -10.70 -2.83
CA ARG A 27 -5.80 -11.97 -2.08
C ARG A 27 -6.31 -11.84 -0.67
N ASP A 28 -6.23 -10.65 -0.09
CA ASP A 28 -6.59 -10.41 1.31
C ASP A 28 -7.05 -8.98 1.47
N ASP A 29 -8.28 -8.78 1.96
CA ASP A 29 -8.85 -7.47 2.20
C ASP A 29 -8.23 -6.74 3.39
N ASN A 30 -7.48 -7.46 4.23
CA ASN A 30 -6.91 -6.90 5.46
C ASN A 30 -5.45 -6.50 5.30
N VAL A 31 -5.09 -5.93 4.15
CA VAL A 31 -3.75 -5.37 3.95
C VAL A 31 -3.71 -3.96 4.53
N VAL A 32 -2.75 -3.71 5.40
CA VAL A 32 -2.51 -2.39 5.99
C VAL A 32 -1.22 -1.84 5.39
N LEU A 33 -1.30 -0.65 4.81
CA LEU A 33 -0.15 0.00 4.22
C LEU A 33 0.37 1.11 5.13
N TYR A 34 1.66 1.06 5.43
CA TYR A 34 2.39 2.14 6.10
C TYR A 34 3.41 2.66 5.10
N THR A 35 3.23 3.88 4.61
CA THR A 35 4.12 4.43 3.60
C THR A 35 5.41 4.94 4.20
N ILE A 36 6.52 4.79 3.47
CA ILE A 36 7.78 5.41 3.80
C ILE A 36 7.79 6.78 3.12
N GLY A 37 7.68 7.84 3.91
CA GLY A 37 7.54 9.19 3.40
C GLY A 37 6.14 9.45 2.84
N GLN A 38 5.99 10.54 2.09
CA GLN A 38 4.73 10.88 1.46
C GLN A 38 4.51 10.04 0.22
N PRO A 39 3.34 9.43 0.06
CA PRO A 39 3.04 8.72 -1.19
C PRO A 39 2.89 9.73 -2.33
N GLU A 40 3.50 9.45 -3.47
CA GLU A 40 3.43 10.33 -4.63
C GLU A 40 2.13 10.18 -5.41
N PHE A 41 1.43 9.07 -5.23
CA PHE A 41 0.11 8.88 -5.82
C PHE A 41 -0.76 8.08 -4.85
N THR A 42 -2.08 8.36 -4.90
CA THR A 42 -3.04 7.73 -4.01
C THR A 42 -4.27 7.33 -4.81
N ASP A 43 -4.27 6.12 -5.34
CA ASP A 43 -5.46 5.56 -5.96
C ASP A 43 -6.30 4.82 -4.91
N ASP A 44 -7.40 4.20 -5.33
CA ASP A 44 -8.32 3.53 -4.42
C ASP A 44 -7.65 2.41 -3.62
N VAL A 45 -6.71 1.71 -4.23
CA VAL A 45 -5.99 0.61 -3.58
C VAL A 45 -5.11 1.16 -2.46
N VAL A 46 -4.34 2.21 -2.75
CA VAL A 46 -3.46 2.85 -1.76
C VAL A 46 -4.27 3.44 -0.63
N ILE A 47 -5.32 4.19 -0.95
CA ILE A 47 -6.15 4.83 0.07
C ILE A 47 -6.82 3.79 0.95
N GLY A 48 -7.36 2.73 0.36
CA GLY A 48 -8.01 1.67 1.12
C GLY A 48 -7.05 0.99 2.09
N ALA A 49 -5.85 0.65 1.63
CA ALA A 49 -4.85 0.01 2.48
C ALA A 49 -4.36 0.94 3.59
N MET A 50 -4.23 2.24 3.31
CA MET A 50 -3.85 3.21 4.34
C MET A 50 -4.95 3.39 5.39
N LYS A 51 -6.20 3.40 4.97
CA LYS A 51 -7.33 3.51 5.91
C LYS A 51 -7.40 2.33 6.87
N ASN A 52 -6.92 1.17 6.47
CA ASN A 52 -6.92 0.00 7.33
C ASN A 52 -6.03 0.18 8.57
N GLN A 53 -5.18 1.19 8.60
CA GLN A 53 -4.42 1.52 9.81
C GLN A 53 -5.33 1.80 11.00
N HIS A 54 -6.51 2.33 10.77
CA HIS A 54 -7.47 2.62 11.84
C HIS A 54 -8.04 1.36 12.48
N ASN A 55 -7.96 0.24 11.78
CA ASN A 55 -8.49 -1.05 12.24
C ASN A 55 -7.39 -2.02 12.67
N ALA A 56 -6.15 -1.57 12.59
CA ALA A 56 -5.00 -2.42 12.90
C ALA A 56 -4.66 -2.39 14.37
#